data_1b65e4be948163adf3da500997984e1e
#
_entry.id   1b65e4be948163adf3da500997984e1e
#
_cell.length_a   1.000
_cell.length_b   1.000
_cell.length_c   1.000
_cell.angle_alpha   90.00
_cell.angle_beta   90.00
_cell.angle_gamma   90.00
#
_symmetry.space_group_name_H-M   'P 1'
#
loop_
_entity.id
_entity.type
_entity.pdbx_description
1 polymer ?
#
loop_
_entity_poly.entity_id
_entity_poly.type
_entity_poly.pdbx_seq_one_letter_code
_entity_poly.pdbx_strand_id
1 'polypeptide(L)' 'EEEEPPADFICPITTEVMRNPVMAADGHAYERSAIERWLATKSTSPMTGEELQHTCLADHHMLRRMIREW' A
#
# COMPACT_ATOMS: atom_id res chain seq x y z
N GLU A 1 -2.87 -18.92 -20.38
CA GLU A 1 -2.72 -19.24 -18.98
C GLU A 1 -2.53 -17.97 -18.17
N GLU A 2 -3.41 -17.74 -17.20
CA GLU A 2 -3.37 -16.53 -16.42
C GLU A 2 -2.55 -16.73 -15.16
N GLU A 3 -1.72 -15.74 -14.85
CA GLU A 3 -0.95 -15.75 -13.63
C GLU A 3 -1.55 -14.74 -12.66
N GLU A 4 -1.66 -15.15 -11.41
CA GLU A 4 -2.14 -14.24 -10.39
C GLU A 4 -0.99 -13.33 -9.97
N PRO A 5 -1.28 -12.06 -9.69
CA PRO A 5 -0.23 -11.16 -9.22
C PRO A 5 0.28 -11.61 -7.85
N PRO A 6 1.58 -11.40 -7.59
CA PRO A 6 2.12 -11.68 -6.26
C PRO A 6 1.36 -10.88 -5.19
N ALA A 7 1.25 -11.46 -4.00
CA ALA A 7 0.55 -10.79 -2.91
C ALA A 7 1.18 -9.43 -2.58
N ASP A 8 2.48 -9.30 -2.81
CA ASP A 8 3.18 -8.05 -2.53
C ASP A 8 2.73 -6.90 -3.43
N PHE A 9 2.10 -7.21 -4.55
CA PHE A 9 1.62 -6.21 -5.50
C PHE A 9 0.18 -5.81 -5.24
N ILE A 10 -0.48 -6.48 -4.30
CA ILE A 10 -1.90 -6.25 -4.01
C ILE A 10 -2.03 -5.33 -2.82
N CYS A 11 -2.80 -4.27 -2.99
CA CYS A 11 -3.09 -3.36 -1.88
C CYS A 11 -4.08 -4.02 -0.92
N PRO A 12 -3.75 -4.08 0.38
CA PRO A 12 -4.67 -4.71 1.35
C PRO A 12 -6.01 -3.99 1.48
N ILE A 13 -6.05 -2.72 1.11
CA ILE A 13 -7.29 -1.93 1.22
C ILE A 13 -8.19 -2.16 0.01
N THR A 14 -7.60 -2.09 -1.19
CA THR A 14 -8.38 -2.19 -2.43
C THR A 14 -8.48 -3.60 -2.97
N THR A 15 -7.58 -4.48 -2.54
CA THR A 15 -7.44 -5.87 -3.02
C THR A 15 -7.12 -5.96 -4.52
N GLU A 16 -6.56 -4.89 -5.06
CA GLU A 16 -6.16 -4.84 -6.47
C GLU A 16 -4.68 -4.51 -6.57
N VAL A 17 -4.11 -4.80 -7.76
CA VAL A 17 -2.70 -4.49 -8.00
C VAL A 17 -2.49 -2.99 -7.88
N MET A 18 -1.47 -2.61 -7.12
CA MET A 18 -1.17 -1.21 -6.89
C MET A 18 -0.56 -0.56 -8.12
N ARG A 19 -0.97 0.67 -8.39
CA ARG A 19 -0.38 1.47 -9.47
C ARG A 19 0.62 2.47 -8.93
N ASN A 20 0.39 2.93 -7.72
CA ASN A 20 1.23 3.95 -7.10
C ASN A 20 1.48 3.56 -5.65
N PRO A 21 2.32 2.53 -5.43
CA PRO A 21 2.55 2.02 -4.07
C PRO A 21 3.33 3.01 -3.22
N VAL A 22 2.90 3.14 -1.99
CA VAL A 22 3.59 3.95 -0.99
C VAL A 22 3.73 3.11 0.27
N MET A 23 4.74 3.45 1.08
CA MET A 23 4.97 2.76 2.35
C MET A 23 4.48 3.63 3.49
N ALA A 24 3.71 3.03 4.38
CA ALA A 24 3.21 3.71 5.58
C ALA A 24 4.12 3.43 6.76
N ALA A 25 3.82 4.05 7.90
CA ALA A 25 4.65 3.92 9.09
C ALA A 25 4.71 2.50 9.64
N ASP A 26 3.72 1.67 9.31
CA ASP A 26 3.68 0.28 9.76
C ASP A 26 4.58 -0.64 8.92
N GLY A 27 5.26 -0.10 7.93
CA GLY A 27 6.14 -0.90 7.08
C GLY A 27 5.45 -1.64 5.96
N HIS A 28 4.15 -1.44 5.79
CA HIS A 28 3.39 -2.08 4.72
C HIS A 28 3.18 -1.12 3.56
N ALA A 29 3.07 -1.69 2.35
CA ALA A 29 2.82 -0.92 1.15
C ALA A 29 1.33 -0.89 0.84
N TYR A 30 0.85 0.27 0.39
CA TYR A 30 -0.55 0.47 0.06
C TYR A 30 -0.66 1.30 -1.20
N GLU A 31 -1.81 1.23 -1.87
CA GLU A 31 -2.11 2.15 -2.94
C GLU A 31 -2.23 3.56 -2.35
N ARG A 32 -1.57 4.55 -2.98
CA ARG A 32 -1.52 5.90 -2.44
C ARG A 32 -2.92 6.48 -2.18
N SER A 33 -3.80 6.39 -3.16
CA SER A 33 -5.14 6.97 -3.01
C SER A 33 -5.93 6.30 -1.90
N ALA A 34 -5.76 4.99 -1.75
CA ALA A 34 -6.49 4.24 -0.72
C ALA A 34 -6.01 4.58 0.68
N ILE A 35 -4.68 4.61 0.87
CA ILE A 35 -4.15 4.90 2.20
C ILE A 35 -4.34 6.37 2.57
N GLU A 36 -4.29 7.28 1.59
CA GLU A 36 -4.57 8.68 1.87
C GLU A 36 -6.00 8.87 2.34
N ARG A 37 -6.93 8.16 1.73
CA ARG A 37 -8.33 8.21 2.16
C ARG A 37 -8.49 7.63 3.56
N TRP A 38 -7.81 6.54 3.84
CA TRP A 38 -7.84 5.93 5.16
C TRP A 38 -7.32 6.89 6.22
N LEU A 39 -6.16 7.52 5.96
CA LEU A 39 -5.51 8.39 6.92
C LEU A 39 -6.21 9.73 7.08
N ALA A 40 -7.14 10.06 6.20
CA ALA A 40 -7.93 11.28 6.32
C ALA A 40 -8.86 11.21 7.55
N THR A 41 -9.25 10.01 7.95
CA THR A 41 -10.17 9.84 9.08
C THR A 41 -9.62 8.98 10.19
N LYS A 42 -8.51 8.28 9.96
CA LYS A 42 -7.93 7.35 10.93
C LYS A 42 -6.43 7.53 10.99
N SER A 43 -5.84 7.15 12.12
CA SER A 43 -4.39 7.18 12.30
C SER A 43 -3.85 5.80 12.64
N THR A 44 -4.60 4.76 12.28
CA THR A 44 -4.23 3.38 12.60
C THR A 44 -3.80 2.64 11.34
N SER A 45 -3.07 1.54 11.54
CA SER A 45 -2.68 0.67 10.43
C SER A 45 -3.88 -0.09 9.90
N PRO A 46 -4.13 -0.04 8.59
CA PRO A 46 -5.22 -0.85 8.01
C PRO A 46 -4.99 -2.35 8.18
N MET A 47 -3.74 -2.78 8.39
CA MET A 47 -3.40 -4.19 8.52
C MET A 47 -3.48 -4.67 9.96
N THR A 48 -2.98 -3.88 10.91
CA THR A 48 -2.86 -4.33 12.29
C THR A 48 -3.83 -3.67 13.24
N GLY A 49 -4.38 -2.53 12.87
CA GLY A 49 -5.27 -1.76 13.72
C GLY A 49 -4.56 -0.96 14.80
N GLU A 50 -3.24 -1.03 14.83
CA GLU A 50 -2.47 -0.30 15.82
C GLU A 50 -2.22 1.14 15.38
N GLU A 51 -2.01 2.02 16.35
CA GLU A 51 -1.76 3.43 16.08
C GLU A 51 -0.45 3.58 15.31
N LEU A 52 -0.48 4.34 14.22
CA LEU A 52 0.72 4.63 13.46
C LEU A 52 1.54 5.70 14.15
N GLN A 53 2.87 5.60 14.03
CA GLN A 53 3.77 6.59 14.62
C GLN A 53 3.66 7.94 13.92
N HIS A 54 3.32 7.91 12.63
CA HIS A 54 3.10 9.12 11.85
C HIS A 54 2.22 8.74 10.66
N THR A 55 1.71 9.75 9.97
CA THR A 55 0.85 9.53 8.80
C THR A 55 1.56 9.91 7.50
N CYS A 56 2.87 10.07 7.54
CA CYS A 56 3.65 10.34 6.33
C CYS A 56 3.77 9.10 5.47
N LEU A 57 3.75 9.31 4.17
CA LEU A 57 3.85 8.23 3.20
C LEU A 57 5.10 8.44 2.36
N ALA A 58 5.81 7.35 2.08
CA ALA A 58 7.00 7.38 1.25
C ALA A 58 6.73 6.61 -0.03
N ASP A 59 7.12 7.17 -1.18
CA ASP A 59 6.98 6.47 -2.44
C ASP A 59 7.83 5.20 -2.43
N HIS A 60 7.23 4.11 -2.87
CA HIS A 60 7.92 2.83 -2.95
C HIS A 60 8.35 2.59 -4.40
N HIS A 61 9.43 3.26 -4.79
CA HIS A 61 9.85 3.27 -6.19
C HIS A 61 10.22 1.88 -6.71
N MET A 62 10.90 1.10 -5.90
CA MET A 62 11.31 -0.25 -6.31
C MET A 62 10.08 -1.14 -6.55
N LEU A 63 9.14 -1.10 -5.65
CA LEU A 63 7.92 -1.90 -5.80
C LEU A 63 7.12 -1.45 -7.02
N ARG A 64 7.06 -0.15 -7.25
CA ARG A 64 6.36 0.39 -8.41
C ARG A 64 6.99 -0.10 -9.71
N ARG A 65 8.32 -0.14 -9.76
CA ARG A 65 9.02 -0.66 -10.92
C ARG A 65 8.72 -2.14 -11.13
N MET A 66 8.75 -2.91 -10.06
CA MET A 66 8.48 -4.34 -10.14
C MET A 66 7.06 -4.61 -10.63
N ILE A 67 6.11 -3.83 -10.17
CA ILE A 67 4.73 -3.98 -10.60
C ILE A 67 4.59 -3.66 -12.10
N ARG A 68 5.28 -2.61 -12.55
CA ARG A 68 5.19 -2.20 -13.95
C ARG A 68 5.83 -3.23 -14.88
N GLU A 69 6.85 -3.94 -14.40
CA GLU A 69 7.51 -4.96 -15.20
C GLU A 69 6.80 -6.30 -15.15
N TRP A 70 5.93 -6.48 -14.19
CA TRP A 70 5.18 -7.71 -14.05
C TRP A 70 4.09 -7.81 -15.10
#